data_a4964c2fc7322e9a606ee05cc140c00a
#
_entry.id   a4964c2fc7322e9a606ee05cc140c00a
#
_cell.length_a   1.000
_cell.length_b   1.000
_cell.length_c   1.000
_cell.angle_alpha   90.00
_cell.angle_beta   90.00
_cell.angle_gamma   90.00
#
_symmetry.space_group_name_H-M   'P 1'
#
loop_
_entity.id
_entity.type
_entity.pdbx_description
1 polymer ?
#
loop_
_entity_poly.entity_id
_entity_poly.type
_entity_poly.pdbx_seq_one_letter_code
_entity_poly.pdbx_strand_id
1 'polypeptide(L)'
;MDYIMTCTSAELALLVTLSGYPGVAKGIAEASVGEKSQKEWEAIMEVTTHQLILKQLWDDDQESKGEIPLKVEIQQFIQGYVKSKWMIRCSNKGQSNILMVHHIENDTWMTHIIDRDIIHEFAYIKGTDIPSIIRNYYSFSEKGIDRAQHFHLSDQAFDLLSERHNIRKVRKISSFTPEEEQSFRAFLNDLELQGWSLYNISLFHNPSIERDPILENIVFFLPAAKGIWVVEYTDHPTAPVRVELNTFEQWCDLLSGVGLEASSVNS
;
A
#
# COMPACT_ATOMS: atom_id res chain seq x y z
N MET A 1 -0.43 18.59 -2.53
CA MET A 1 -1.23 17.64 -1.71
C MET A 1 -2.33 18.43 -1.05
N ASP A 2 -3.58 18.10 -1.39
CA ASP A 2 -4.75 18.78 -0.84
C ASP A 2 -5.40 17.85 0.19
N TYR A 3 -5.23 18.18 1.47
CA TYR A 3 -5.81 17.43 2.58
C TYR A 3 -7.34 17.39 2.48
N ILE A 4 -7.91 16.22 2.71
CA ILE A 4 -9.36 15.99 2.69
C ILE A 4 -9.88 15.88 4.12
N MET A 5 -9.50 14.82 4.83
CA MET A 5 -9.97 14.56 6.17
C MET A 5 -9.15 13.51 6.92
N THR A 6 -9.26 13.56 8.24
CA THR A 6 -8.88 12.47 9.14
C THR A 6 -10.14 11.94 9.85
N CYS A 7 -10.31 10.63 9.85
CA CYS A 7 -11.45 9.98 10.51
C CYS A 7 -11.05 8.65 11.16
N THR A 8 -11.85 8.17 12.08
CA THR A 8 -11.74 6.83 12.63
C THR A 8 -12.36 5.80 11.67
N SER A 9 -12.02 4.52 11.83
CA SER A 9 -12.65 3.43 11.06
C SER A 9 -14.18 3.42 11.24
N ALA A 10 -14.71 3.74 12.42
CA ALA A 10 -16.13 3.82 12.65
C ALA A 10 -16.77 4.98 11.88
N GLU A 11 -16.12 6.17 11.88
CA GLU A 11 -16.59 7.32 11.10
C GLU A 11 -16.54 7.01 9.59
N LEU A 12 -15.46 6.40 9.10
CA LEU A 12 -15.35 6.01 7.69
C LEU A 12 -16.43 4.99 7.31
N ALA A 13 -16.66 3.98 8.15
CA ALA A 13 -17.72 2.98 7.91
C ALA A 13 -19.11 3.63 7.87
N LEU A 14 -19.40 4.58 8.74
CA LEU A 14 -20.66 5.30 8.71
C LEU A 14 -20.80 6.16 7.44
N LEU A 15 -19.78 6.93 7.07
CA LEU A 15 -19.77 7.73 5.84
C LEU A 15 -20.01 6.87 4.59
N VAL A 16 -19.35 5.72 4.52
CA VAL A 16 -19.49 4.75 3.42
C VAL A 16 -20.88 4.11 3.41
N THR A 17 -21.46 3.81 4.59
CA THR A 17 -22.83 3.27 4.72
C THR A 17 -23.84 4.28 4.21
N LEU A 18 -23.78 5.53 4.69
CA LEU A 18 -24.69 6.62 4.31
C LEU A 18 -24.60 6.92 2.81
N SER A 19 -23.42 6.76 2.22
CA SER A 19 -23.21 6.93 0.77
C SER A 19 -23.70 5.75 -0.09
N GLY A 20 -24.32 4.73 0.50
CA GLY A 20 -24.95 3.62 -0.21
C GLY A 20 -24.06 2.39 -0.45
N TYR A 21 -22.95 2.23 0.27
CA TYR A 21 -22.01 1.12 0.14
C TYR A 21 -21.87 0.26 1.42
N PRO A 22 -22.97 -0.32 1.94
CA PRO A 22 -22.95 -1.02 3.24
C PRO A 22 -22.02 -2.25 3.26
N GLY A 23 -21.81 -2.90 2.12
CA GLY A 23 -20.87 -4.05 2.02
C GLY A 23 -19.42 -3.63 2.28
N VAL A 24 -18.98 -2.53 1.69
CA VAL A 24 -17.63 -1.97 1.92
C VAL A 24 -17.49 -1.48 3.36
N ALA A 25 -18.50 -0.78 3.86
CA ALA A 25 -18.54 -0.28 5.23
C ALA A 25 -18.37 -1.41 6.26
N LYS A 26 -19.04 -2.54 6.04
CA LYS A 26 -18.92 -3.72 6.90
C LYS A 26 -17.47 -4.22 6.96
N GLY A 27 -16.79 -4.33 5.83
CA GLY A 27 -15.38 -4.74 5.77
C GLY A 27 -14.46 -3.78 6.55
N ILE A 28 -14.66 -2.46 6.42
CA ILE A 28 -13.89 -1.44 7.16
C ILE A 28 -14.12 -1.59 8.67
N ALA A 29 -15.37 -1.75 9.07
CA ALA A 29 -15.75 -1.86 10.47
C ALA A 29 -15.20 -3.15 11.11
N GLU A 30 -15.36 -4.30 10.47
CA GLU A 30 -14.89 -5.61 10.97
C GLU A 30 -13.36 -5.64 11.09
N ALA A 31 -12.63 -5.02 10.16
CA ALA A 31 -11.17 -4.95 10.21
C ALA A 31 -10.64 -4.21 11.44
N SER A 32 -11.38 -3.20 11.94
CA SER A 32 -10.93 -2.36 13.06
C SER A 32 -11.43 -2.81 14.43
N VAL A 33 -12.70 -3.22 14.54
CA VAL A 33 -13.34 -3.52 15.83
C VAL A 33 -13.79 -4.98 15.97
N GLY A 34 -13.58 -5.78 14.92
CA GLY A 34 -14.04 -7.18 14.86
C GLY A 34 -15.55 -7.32 14.74
N GLU A 35 -16.01 -8.55 14.77
CA GLU A 35 -17.45 -8.85 14.74
C GLU A 35 -18.15 -8.31 15.98
N LYS A 36 -19.29 -7.63 15.78
CA LYS A 36 -20.14 -7.06 16.81
C LYS A 36 -21.57 -7.51 16.61
N SER A 37 -22.33 -7.60 17.70
CA SER A 37 -23.77 -7.79 17.63
C SER A 37 -24.44 -6.55 17.04
N GLN A 38 -25.65 -6.73 16.48
CA GLN A 38 -26.42 -5.62 15.91
C GLN A 38 -26.61 -4.48 16.93
N LYS A 39 -26.92 -4.80 18.20
CA LYS A 39 -27.13 -3.78 19.25
C LYS A 39 -25.86 -2.97 19.56
N GLU A 40 -24.68 -3.62 19.52
CA GLU A 40 -23.40 -2.93 19.69
C GLU A 40 -23.13 -2.01 18.49
N TRP A 41 -23.43 -2.48 17.26
CA TRP A 41 -23.32 -1.64 16.06
C TRP A 41 -24.23 -0.42 16.11
N GLU A 42 -25.49 -0.57 16.52
CA GLU A 42 -26.42 0.55 16.66
C GLU A 42 -25.87 1.61 17.62
N ALA A 43 -25.34 1.20 18.78
CA ALA A 43 -24.75 2.13 19.73
C ALA A 43 -23.47 2.81 19.19
N ILE A 44 -22.61 2.08 18.48
CA ILE A 44 -21.42 2.65 17.82
C ILE A 44 -21.84 3.68 16.78
N MET A 45 -22.81 3.37 15.93
CA MET A 45 -23.27 4.27 14.87
C MET A 45 -23.93 5.52 15.44
N GLU A 46 -24.71 5.43 16.52
CA GLU A 46 -25.30 6.58 17.20
C GLU A 46 -24.23 7.56 17.69
N VAL A 47 -23.22 7.06 18.41
CA VAL A 47 -22.10 7.89 18.88
C VAL A 47 -21.31 8.48 17.71
N THR A 48 -21.09 7.70 16.67
CA THR A 48 -20.33 8.12 15.48
C THR A 48 -21.07 9.22 14.71
N THR A 49 -22.42 9.16 14.64
CA THR A 49 -23.23 10.23 14.05
C THR A 49 -22.99 11.56 14.77
N HIS A 50 -22.98 11.57 16.10
CA HIS A 50 -22.67 12.78 16.86
C HIS A 50 -21.28 13.33 16.55
N GLN A 51 -20.28 12.45 16.31
CA GLN A 51 -18.93 12.87 15.90
C GLN A 51 -18.93 13.52 14.51
N LEU A 52 -19.68 12.98 13.55
CA LEU A 52 -19.81 13.59 12.20
C LEU A 52 -20.46 14.98 12.28
N ILE A 53 -21.47 15.16 13.12
CA ILE A 53 -22.11 16.46 13.37
C ILE A 53 -21.08 17.45 13.94
N LEU A 54 -20.34 17.07 14.99
CA LEU A 54 -19.30 17.90 15.60
C LEU A 54 -18.19 18.30 14.62
N LYS A 55 -17.84 17.41 13.70
CA LYS A 55 -16.87 17.68 12.63
C LYS A 55 -17.45 18.48 11.46
N GLN A 56 -18.73 18.85 11.52
CA GLN A 56 -19.43 19.57 10.46
C GLN A 56 -19.43 18.82 9.11
N LEU A 57 -19.46 17.50 9.15
CA LEU A 57 -19.58 16.63 7.97
C LEU A 57 -21.05 16.29 7.67
N TRP A 58 -21.93 16.45 8.66
CA TRP A 58 -23.37 16.26 8.56
C TRP A 58 -24.04 17.48 7.93
N ASP A 59 -25.12 17.25 7.18
CA ASP A 59 -25.92 18.27 6.51
C ASP A 59 -27.39 18.10 6.90
N ASP A 60 -27.86 18.93 7.87
CA ASP A 60 -29.21 18.89 8.38
C ASP A 60 -30.28 19.28 7.31
N ASP A 61 -29.91 20.12 6.33
CA ASP A 61 -30.79 20.50 5.23
C ASP A 61 -31.04 19.31 4.29
N GLN A 62 -30.07 18.49 4.03
CA GLN A 62 -30.22 17.26 3.26
C GLN A 62 -31.05 16.22 4.03
N GLU A 63 -30.77 16.06 5.33
CA GLU A 63 -31.53 15.15 6.20
C GLU A 63 -33.02 15.51 6.22
N SER A 64 -33.35 16.81 6.35
CA SER A 64 -34.72 17.28 6.37
C SER A 64 -35.51 16.99 5.10
N LYS A 65 -34.81 16.80 3.97
CA LYS A 65 -35.39 16.43 2.67
C LYS A 65 -35.45 14.92 2.45
N GLY A 66 -34.96 14.12 3.40
CA GLY A 66 -34.82 12.65 3.26
C GLY A 66 -33.73 12.21 2.29
N GLU A 67 -32.76 13.09 2.04
CA GLU A 67 -31.58 12.83 1.22
C GLU A 67 -30.42 12.34 2.08
N ILE A 68 -29.27 12.03 1.45
CA ILE A 68 -28.07 11.61 2.20
C ILE A 68 -27.59 12.76 3.07
N PRO A 69 -27.52 12.60 4.41
CA PRO A 69 -27.24 13.69 5.34
C PRO A 69 -25.74 14.02 5.42
N LEU A 70 -25.08 14.10 4.29
CA LEU A 70 -23.67 14.43 4.17
C LEU A 70 -23.47 15.58 3.19
N LYS A 71 -22.48 16.43 3.45
CA LYS A 71 -22.07 17.45 2.49
C LYS A 71 -21.69 16.83 1.14
N VAL A 72 -21.99 17.54 0.05
CA VAL A 72 -21.78 17.05 -1.32
C VAL A 72 -20.31 16.65 -1.56
N GLU A 73 -19.37 17.42 -1.03
CA GLU A 73 -17.94 17.15 -1.16
C GLU A 73 -17.54 15.83 -0.49
N ILE A 74 -18.17 15.50 0.65
CA ILE A 74 -17.96 14.23 1.35
C ILE A 74 -18.55 13.06 0.56
N GLN A 75 -19.74 13.23 0.00
CA GLN A 75 -20.36 12.21 -0.86
C GLN A 75 -19.46 11.91 -2.09
N GLN A 76 -18.94 12.96 -2.74
CA GLN A 76 -18.05 12.84 -3.89
C GLN A 76 -16.73 12.14 -3.50
N PHE A 77 -16.14 12.51 -2.37
CA PHE A 77 -14.94 11.86 -1.83
C PHE A 77 -15.19 10.37 -1.60
N ILE A 78 -16.25 9.99 -0.88
CA ILE A 78 -16.56 8.58 -0.62
C ILE A 78 -16.81 7.81 -1.92
N GLN A 79 -17.52 8.42 -2.87
CA GLN A 79 -17.76 7.80 -4.17
C GLN A 79 -16.44 7.54 -4.94
N GLY A 80 -15.52 8.50 -4.97
CA GLY A 80 -14.20 8.35 -5.57
C GLY A 80 -13.39 7.25 -4.88
N TYR A 81 -13.38 7.24 -3.54
CA TYR A 81 -12.71 6.23 -2.74
C TYR A 81 -13.20 4.81 -3.04
N VAL A 82 -14.51 4.59 -2.93
CA VAL A 82 -15.11 3.26 -3.07
C VAL A 82 -15.08 2.75 -4.51
N LYS A 83 -15.19 3.64 -5.51
CA LYS A 83 -15.18 3.28 -6.94
C LYS A 83 -13.80 3.27 -7.59
N SER A 84 -12.74 3.53 -6.83
CA SER A 84 -11.37 3.49 -7.35
C SER A 84 -11.08 2.12 -7.98
N LYS A 85 -10.70 2.12 -9.25
CA LYS A 85 -10.39 0.89 -9.99
C LYS A 85 -8.95 0.44 -9.78
N TRP A 86 -8.04 1.35 -9.46
CA TRP A 86 -6.64 1.04 -9.27
C TRP A 86 -6.16 1.52 -7.93
N MET A 87 -5.42 0.67 -7.24
CA MET A 87 -4.89 0.96 -5.92
C MET A 87 -3.46 0.45 -5.80
N ILE A 88 -2.56 1.31 -5.36
CA ILE A 88 -1.21 0.95 -4.93
C ILE A 88 -1.25 0.77 -3.41
N ARG A 89 -0.75 -0.33 -2.89
CA ARG A 89 -0.61 -0.59 -1.46
C ARG A 89 0.86 -0.76 -1.11
N CYS A 90 1.33 0.04 -0.17
CA CYS A 90 2.67 0.02 0.38
C CYS A 90 2.63 -0.56 1.79
N SER A 91 3.39 -1.61 2.06
CA SER A 91 3.41 -2.23 3.38
C SER A 91 4.76 -2.86 3.71
N ASN A 92 5.05 -2.99 5.00
CA ASN A 92 6.13 -3.80 5.53
C ASN A 92 5.70 -4.45 6.86
N LYS A 93 6.47 -5.45 7.30
CA LYS A 93 6.22 -6.19 8.52
C LYS A 93 6.71 -5.44 9.76
N GLY A 94 6.25 -4.36 10.14
CA GLY A 94 6.71 -3.68 11.36
C GLY A 94 6.27 -2.24 11.44
N GLN A 95 5.69 -1.76 10.36
CA GLN A 95 5.05 -0.46 10.38
C GLN A 95 3.64 -0.58 10.98
N SER A 96 3.34 0.38 11.85
CA SER A 96 2.00 0.54 12.43
C SER A 96 1.03 1.19 11.46
N ASN A 97 1.52 1.68 10.32
CA ASN A 97 0.74 2.36 9.30
C ASN A 97 0.87 1.68 7.93
N ILE A 98 -0.17 1.81 7.13
CA ILE A 98 -0.25 1.34 5.75
C ILE A 98 -0.52 2.56 4.89
N LEU A 99 0.26 2.73 3.81
CA LEU A 99 -0.04 3.71 2.77
C LEU A 99 -0.73 3.01 1.60
N MET A 100 -1.90 3.52 1.24
CA MET A 100 -2.57 3.19 -0.02
C MET A 100 -2.68 4.43 -0.88
N VAL A 101 -2.65 4.25 -2.21
CA VAL A 101 -2.83 5.33 -3.17
C VAL A 101 -3.87 4.87 -4.19
N HIS A 102 -5.01 5.55 -4.22
CA HIS A 102 -6.16 5.23 -5.05
C HIS A 102 -6.20 6.13 -6.29
N HIS A 103 -6.38 5.55 -7.47
CA HIS A 103 -6.63 6.33 -8.68
C HIS A 103 -8.08 6.81 -8.70
N ILE A 104 -8.30 8.11 -8.80
CA ILE A 104 -9.64 8.70 -8.80
C ILE A 104 -10.10 8.97 -10.22
N GLU A 105 -9.43 9.88 -10.91
CA GLU A 105 -9.70 10.20 -12.32
C GLU A 105 -8.51 10.94 -12.94
N ASN A 106 -8.29 10.77 -14.23
CA ASN A 106 -7.21 11.43 -14.96
C ASN A 106 -5.85 11.32 -14.25
N ASP A 107 -5.23 12.46 -13.89
CA ASP A 107 -3.99 12.54 -13.10
C ASP A 107 -4.26 12.74 -11.60
N THR A 108 -5.51 12.61 -11.15
CA THR A 108 -5.90 12.77 -9.73
C THR A 108 -5.84 11.42 -9.03
N TRP A 109 -5.03 11.37 -7.99
CA TRP A 109 -4.89 10.25 -7.09
C TRP A 109 -5.22 10.68 -5.66
N MET A 110 -5.42 9.72 -4.79
CA MET A 110 -5.73 9.96 -3.39
C MET A 110 -4.88 9.06 -2.51
N THR A 111 -4.12 9.66 -1.60
CA THR A 111 -3.47 8.92 -0.52
C THR A 111 -4.47 8.54 0.54
N HIS A 112 -4.30 7.36 1.09
CA HIS A 112 -5.04 6.85 2.23
C HIS A 112 -4.04 6.20 3.19
N ILE A 113 -3.74 6.86 4.29
CA ILE A 113 -2.87 6.35 5.34
C ILE A 113 -3.75 5.77 6.44
N ILE A 114 -3.49 4.53 6.81
CA ILE A 114 -4.16 3.87 7.93
C ILE A 114 -3.14 3.72 9.05
N ASP A 115 -3.38 4.36 10.20
CA ASP A 115 -2.55 4.22 11.39
C ASP A 115 -3.24 3.32 12.41
N ARG A 116 -2.54 2.27 12.84
CA ARG A 116 -2.97 1.28 13.85
C ARG A 116 -4.34 0.65 13.58
N ASP A 117 -4.70 0.52 12.31
CA ASP A 117 -6.01 0.00 11.84
C ASP A 117 -7.24 0.80 12.35
N ILE A 118 -7.04 2.01 12.88
CA ILE A 118 -8.10 2.82 13.50
C ILE A 118 -8.23 4.19 12.84
N ILE A 119 -7.12 4.86 12.54
CA ILE A 119 -7.13 6.24 12.02
C ILE A 119 -6.87 6.20 10.53
N HIS A 120 -7.72 6.87 9.79
CA HIS A 120 -7.64 7.02 8.35
C HIS A 120 -7.40 8.49 8.00
N GLU A 121 -6.38 8.76 7.20
CA GLU A 121 -6.05 10.09 6.71
C GLU A 121 -6.06 10.08 5.18
N PHE A 122 -6.72 11.06 4.57
CA PHE A 122 -6.89 11.17 3.12
C PHE A 122 -6.41 12.52 2.61
N ALA A 123 -5.76 12.50 1.43
CA ALA A 123 -5.40 13.71 0.70
C ALA A 123 -5.37 13.46 -0.81
N TYR A 124 -5.80 14.44 -1.61
CA TYR A 124 -5.61 14.39 -3.07
C TYR A 124 -4.17 14.75 -3.45
N ILE A 125 -3.67 14.07 -4.47
CA ILE A 125 -2.32 14.23 -5.03
C ILE A 125 -2.37 14.12 -6.55
N LYS A 126 -1.28 14.49 -7.21
CA LYS A 126 -1.05 14.17 -8.63
C LYS A 126 -0.30 12.85 -8.76
N GLY A 127 -0.47 12.17 -9.89
CA GLY A 127 0.28 10.94 -10.18
C GLY A 127 1.80 11.14 -10.12
N THR A 128 2.28 12.30 -10.54
CA THR A 128 3.70 12.70 -10.47
C THR A 128 4.27 12.78 -9.05
N ASP A 129 3.42 12.90 -8.02
CA ASP A 129 3.85 12.99 -6.62
C ASP A 129 4.05 11.60 -5.97
N ILE A 130 3.51 10.54 -6.58
CA ILE A 130 3.49 9.18 -6.01
C ILE A 130 4.90 8.69 -5.63
N PRO A 131 5.94 8.79 -6.49
CA PRO A 131 7.28 8.32 -6.14
C PRO A 131 7.85 9.02 -4.90
N SER A 132 7.64 10.33 -4.77
CA SER A 132 8.13 11.10 -3.64
C SER A 132 7.39 10.76 -2.34
N ILE A 133 6.10 10.48 -2.41
CA ILE A 133 5.27 10.08 -1.27
C ILE A 133 5.70 8.70 -0.77
N ILE A 134 5.88 7.72 -1.67
CA ILE A 134 6.34 6.37 -1.32
C ILE A 134 7.75 6.43 -0.72
N ARG A 135 8.64 7.24 -1.29
CA ARG A 135 9.98 7.48 -0.74
C ARG A 135 9.93 7.98 0.70
N ASN A 136 9.10 9.00 0.96
CA ASN A 136 8.97 9.57 2.31
C ASN A 136 8.36 8.56 3.29
N TYR A 137 7.38 7.79 2.85
CA TYR A 137 6.74 6.73 3.64
C TYR A 137 7.76 5.69 4.13
N TYR A 138 8.68 5.26 3.26
CA TYR A 138 9.71 4.28 3.61
C TYR A 138 11.01 4.91 4.12
N SER A 139 11.12 6.24 4.14
CA SER A 139 12.31 6.99 4.58
C SER A 139 13.59 6.56 3.85
N PHE A 140 13.52 6.38 2.54
CA PHE A 140 14.68 5.97 1.74
C PHE A 140 15.82 6.98 1.78
N SER A 141 17.07 6.46 1.88
CA SER A 141 18.29 7.25 1.80
C SER A 141 18.65 7.60 0.35
N GLU A 142 19.11 8.82 0.12
CA GLU A 142 19.63 9.28 -1.19
C GLU A 142 21.12 8.98 -1.41
N LYS A 143 21.76 8.24 -0.50
CA LYS A 143 23.19 7.94 -0.63
C LYS A 143 23.42 7.09 -1.87
N GLY A 144 24.37 7.52 -2.69
CA GLY A 144 24.72 6.83 -3.93
C GLY A 144 25.33 5.44 -3.71
N ILE A 145 25.25 4.63 -4.74
CA ILE A 145 25.86 3.29 -4.79
C ILE A 145 27.31 3.45 -5.25
N ASP A 146 28.25 2.86 -4.51
CA ASP A 146 29.67 2.89 -4.86
C ASP A 146 30.02 1.85 -5.96
N ARG A 147 29.24 0.75 -6.03
CA ARG A 147 29.46 -0.37 -6.95
C ARG A 147 28.15 -1.10 -7.20
N ALA A 148 27.91 -1.50 -8.45
CA ALA A 148 26.81 -2.38 -8.82
C ALA A 148 26.91 -3.71 -8.05
N GLN A 149 25.82 -4.12 -7.44
CA GLN A 149 25.69 -5.34 -6.65
C GLN A 149 24.45 -6.09 -7.10
N HIS A 150 24.59 -7.34 -7.45
CA HIS A 150 23.48 -8.23 -7.78
C HIS A 150 23.85 -9.68 -7.50
N PHE A 151 22.86 -10.53 -7.41
CA PHE A 151 22.98 -11.99 -7.36
C PHE A 151 21.69 -12.64 -7.84
N HIS A 152 21.77 -13.92 -8.17
CA HIS A 152 20.62 -14.69 -8.64
C HIS A 152 20.32 -15.86 -7.70
N LEU A 153 19.05 -16.19 -7.57
CA LEU A 153 18.53 -17.30 -6.80
C LEU A 153 17.54 -18.11 -7.64
N SER A 154 17.44 -19.41 -7.35
CA SER A 154 16.27 -20.18 -7.75
C SER A 154 15.06 -19.80 -6.88
N ASP A 155 13.83 -20.08 -7.35
CA ASP A 155 12.61 -19.90 -6.56
C ASP A 155 12.72 -20.55 -5.18
N GLN A 156 13.17 -21.82 -5.16
CA GLN A 156 13.36 -22.55 -3.91
C GLN A 156 14.36 -21.87 -2.96
N ALA A 157 15.45 -21.29 -3.49
CA ALA A 157 16.43 -20.58 -2.68
C ALA A 157 15.86 -19.29 -2.12
N PHE A 158 15.06 -18.58 -2.90
CA PHE A 158 14.39 -17.35 -2.48
C PHE A 158 13.33 -17.63 -1.41
N ASP A 159 12.47 -18.63 -1.59
CA ASP A 159 11.48 -19.04 -0.58
C ASP A 159 12.12 -19.40 0.77
N LEU A 160 13.25 -20.10 0.73
CA LEU A 160 14.02 -20.45 1.93
C LEU A 160 14.58 -19.24 2.67
N LEU A 161 14.80 -18.10 1.99
CA LEU A 161 15.25 -16.85 2.61
C LEU A 161 14.19 -16.20 3.50
N SER A 162 12.96 -16.65 3.45
CA SER A 162 11.90 -16.19 4.39
C SER A 162 12.28 -16.44 5.86
N GLU A 163 13.19 -17.38 6.11
CA GLU A 163 13.62 -17.75 7.45
C GLU A 163 15.16 -17.76 7.59
N ARG A 164 15.64 -17.02 8.58
CA ARG A 164 17.08 -16.84 8.87
C ARG A 164 17.86 -18.16 9.00
N HIS A 165 17.27 -19.16 9.62
CA HIS A 165 17.97 -20.42 9.86
C HIS A 165 18.27 -21.22 8.58
N ASN A 166 17.62 -20.89 7.47
CA ASN A 166 17.83 -21.54 6.17
C ASN A 166 19.03 -21.01 5.37
N ILE A 167 19.73 -19.95 5.80
CA ILE A 167 20.85 -19.34 5.04
C ILE A 167 21.90 -20.38 4.57
N ARG A 168 22.24 -21.34 5.44
CA ARG A 168 23.20 -22.40 5.08
C ARG A 168 22.68 -23.28 3.95
N LYS A 169 21.37 -23.54 3.93
CA LYS A 169 20.73 -24.35 2.89
C LYS A 169 20.67 -23.57 1.58
N VAL A 170 20.30 -22.28 1.64
CA VAL A 170 20.31 -21.39 0.47
C VAL A 170 21.69 -21.39 -0.19
N ARG A 171 22.76 -21.14 0.56
CA ARG A 171 24.12 -21.18 0.01
C ARG A 171 24.52 -22.53 -0.60
N LYS A 172 24.00 -23.62 -0.06
CA LYS A 172 24.30 -24.96 -0.59
C LYS A 172 23.63 -25.25 -1.93
N ILE A 173 22.45 -24.69 -2.17
CA ILE A 173 21.68 -24.92 -3.39
C ILE A 173 21.87 -23.81 -4.44
N SER A 174 22.54 -22.71 -4.08
CA SER A 174 22.86 -21.60 -4.98
C SER A 174 24.31 -21.73 -5.48
N SER A 175 24.54 -21.31 -6.73
CA SER A 175 25.88 -21.29 -7.37
C SER A 175 26.26 -19.83 -7.61
N PHE A 176 26.87 -19.19 -6.61
CA PHE A 176 27.32 -17.80 -6.71
C PHE A 176 28.71 -17.68 -7.30
N THR A 177 28.95 -16.69 -8.15
CA THR A 177 30.30 -16.18 -8.43
C THR A 177 30.88 -15.48 -7.18
N PRO A 178 32.18 -15.20 -7.11
CA PRO A 178 32.76 -14.47 -5.97
C PRO A 178 32.09 -13.08 -5.75
N GLU A 179 31.72 -12.39 -6.83
CA GLU A 179 31.03 -11.10 -6.80
C GLU A 179 29.61 -11.24 -6.26
N GLU A 180 28.88 -12.25 -6.74
CA GLU A 180 27.51 -12.52 -6.26
C GLU A 180 27.50 -12.96 -4.79
N GLU A 181 28.44 -13.76 -4.33
CA GLU A 181 28.56 -14.13 -2.92
C GLU A 181 28.81 -12.89 -2.04
N GLN A 182 29.61 -11.92 -2.53
CA GLN A 182 29.81 -10.65 -1.82
C GLN A 182 28.51 -9.85 -1.76
N SER A 183 27.79 -9.75 -2.88
CA SER A 183 26.49 -9.06 -2.96
C SER A 183 25.44 -9.73 -2.06
N PHE A 184 25.36 -11.06 -2.07
CA PHE A 184 24.48 -11.84 -1.22
C PHE A 184 24.75 -11.60 0.28
N ARG A 185 26.02 -11.52 0.69
CA ARG A 185 26.39 -11.18 2.09
C ARG A 185 25.94 -9.77 2.46
N ALA A 186 26.12 -8.80 1.56
CA ALA A 186 25.67 -7.43 1.79
C ALA A 186 24.14 -7.39 1.97
N PHE A 187 23.40 -8.04 1.08
CA PHE A 187 21.95 -8.18 1.18
C PHE A 187 21.50 -8.83 2.50
N LEU A 188 22.17 -9.92 2.93
CA LEU A 188 21.83 -10.56 4.21
C LEU A 188 22.05 -9.65 5.41
N ASN A 189 23.07 -8.80 5.40
CA ASN A 189 23.32 -7.83 6.46
C ASN A 189 22.21 -6.77 6.50
N ASP A 190 21.78 -6.27 5.33
CA ASP A 190 20.68 -5.30 5.25
C ASP A 190 19.35 -5.96 5.66
N LEU A 191 19.11 -7.22 5.26
CA LEU A 191 17.92 -7.99 5.64
C LEU A 191 17.85 -8.20 7.16
N GLU A 192 18.99 -8.46 7.81
CA GLU A 192 19.08 -8.55 9.27
C GLU A 192 18.72 -7.23 9.94
N LEU A 193 19.23 -6.10 9.43
CA LEU A 193 18.94 -4.75 9.93
C LEU A 193 17.45 -4.40 9.81
N GLN A 194 16.75 -4.94 8.81
CA GLN A 194 15.32 -4.76 8.58
C GLN A 194 14.46 -5.86 9.25
N GLY A 195 14.98 -6.54 10.26
CA GLY A 195 14.24 -7.54 11.02
C GLY A 195 13.82 -8.77 10.21
N TRP A 196 14.59 -9.11 9.17
CA TRP A 196 14.35 -10.26 8.27
C TRP A 196 13.02 -10.15 7.51
N SER A 197 12.69 -8.95 7.03
CA SER A 197 11.47 -8.67 6.28
C SER A 197 11.74 -7.87 5.02
N LEU A 198 11.24 -8.35 3.90
CA LEU A 198 11.14 -7.56 2.67
C LEU A 198 9.94 -6.64 2.74
N TYR A 199 10.08 -5.46 2.16
CA TYR A 199 9.01 -4.51 1.92
C TYR A 199 8.36 -4.85 0.59
N ASN A 200 7.13 -4.40 0.39
CA ASN A 200 6.48 -4.57 -0.90
C ASN A 200 5.59 -3.39 -1.26
N ILE A 201 5.47 -3.20 -2.57
CA ILE A 201 4.50 -2.34 -3.20
C ILE A 201 3.67 -3.24 -4.11
N SER A 202 2.36 -3.23 -3.92
CA SER A 202 1.43 -4.05 -4.68
C SER A 202 0.48 -3.16 -5.45
N LEU A 203 0.27 -3.46 -6.74
CA LEU A 203 -0.74 -2.85 -7.59
C LEU A 203 -1.96 -3.75 -7.65
N PHE A 204 -3.12 -3.22 -7.30
CA PHE A 204 -4.39 -3.90 -7.37
C PHE A 204 -5.32 -3.25 -8.39
N HIS A 205 -6.04 -4.10 -9.11
CA HIS A 205 -7.18 -3.71 -9.93
C HIS A 205 -8.48 -4.14 -9.25
N ASN A 206 -9.40 -3.20 -9.06
CA ASN A 206 -10.73 -3.43 -8.52
C ASN A 206 -11.74 -3.45 -9.67
N PRO A 207 -12.13 -4.60 -10.22
CA PRO A 207 -13.03 -4.67 -11.38
C PRO A 207 -14.43 -4.16 -11.05
N SER A 208 -14.90 -4.35 -9.83
CA SER A 208 -16.15 -3.80 -9.29
C SER A 208 -16.13 -3.82 -7.76
N ILE A 209 -17.05 -3.07 -7.15
CA ILE A 209 -17.21 -2.99 -5.67
C ILE A 209 -17.61 -4.37 -5.07
N GLU A 210 -18.22 -5.24 -5.88
CA GLU A 210 -18.74 -6.54 -5.44
C GLU A 210 -17.74 -7.69 -5.59
N ARG A 211 -16.59 -7.42 -6.18
CA ARG A 211 -15.54 -8.43 -6.43
C ARG A 211 -14.28 -8.13 -5.64
N ASP A 212 -13.58 -9.18 -5.28
CA ASP A 212 -12.28 -9.04 -4.64
C ASP A 212 -11.27 -8.34 -5.55
N PRO A 213 -10.38 -7.51 -4.98
CA PRO A 213 -9.27 -6.91 -5.71
C PRO A 213 -8.36 -7.97 -6.36
N ILE A 214 -7.96 -7.73 -7.59
CA ILE A 214 -7.01 -8.57 -8.32
C ILE A 214 -5.61 -7.99 -8.12
N LEU A 215 -4.67 -8.80 -7.65
CA LEU A 215 -3.26 -8.42 -7.60
C LEU A 215 -2.68 -8.48 -9.02
N GLU A 216 -2.39 -7.33 -9.61
CA GLU A 216 -1.82 -7.23 -10.96
C GLU A 216 -0.30 -7.28 -10.96
N ASN A 217 0.31 -6.63 -9.97
CA ASN A 217 1.77 -6.61 -9.83
C ASN A 217 2.19 -6.47 -8.37
N ILE A 218 3.37 -6.99 -8.05
CA ILE A 218 4.00 -6.83 -6.75
C ILE A 218 5.52 -6.68 -6.92
N VAL A 219 6.10 -5.68 -6.28
CA VAL A 219 7.52 -5.45 -6.23
C VAL A 219 8.00 -5.64 -4.80
N PHE A 220 8.91 -6.59 -4.60
CA PHE A 220 9.61 -6.75 -3.32
C PHE A 220 10.93 -5.97 -3.34
N PHE A 221 11.22 -5.32 -2.24
CA PHE A 221 12.43 -4.54 -2.08
C PHE A 221 12.89 -4.48 -0.63
N LEU A 222 14.14 -4.04 -0.43
CA LEU A 222 14.74 -3.88 0.89
C LEU A 222 15.55 -2.59 0.94
N PRO A 223 15.20 -1.63 1.80
CA PRO A 223 16.01 -0.43 2.01
C PRO A 223 17.38 -0.80 2.57
N ALA A 224 18.41 -0.22 2.00
CA ALA A 224 19.80 -0.36 2.43
C ALA A 224 20.43 1.02 2.71
N ALA A 225 21.58 1.04 3.37
CA ALA A 225 22.27 2.29 3.70
C ALA A 225 22.74 3.06 2.45
N LYS A 226 22.94 2.37 1.31
CA LYS A 226 23.51 2.93 0.07
C LYS A 226 22.61 2.76 -1.15
N GLY A 227 21.36 2.36 -0.99
CA GLY A 227 20.43 2.14 -2.10
C GLY A 227 19.25 1.29 -1.69
N ILE A 228 18.63 0.66 -2.65
CA ILE A 228 17.44 -0.16 -2.45
C ILE A 228 17.65 -1.48 -3.19
N TRP A 229 17.67 -2.58 -2.47
CA TRP A 229 17.62 -3.90 -3.09
C TRP A 229 16.24 -4.13 -3.68
N VAL A 230 16.18 -4.46 -4.95
CA VAL A 230 14.95 -4.80 -5.67
C VAL A 230 15.02 -6.27 -6.07
N VAL A 231 13.90 -6.96 -5.91
CA VAL A 231 13.74 -8.36 -6.31
C VAL A 231 12.91 -8.42 -7.58
N GLU A 232 13.48 -8.96 -8.63
CA GLU A 232 12.85 -9.10 -9.94
C GLU A 232 12.89 -10.54 -10.42
N TYR A 233 11.87 -10.96 -11.16
CA TYR A 233 11.88 -12.23 -11.88
C TYR A 233 12.38 -12.03 -13.30
N THR A 234 13.31 -12.90 -13.72
CA THR A 234 13.93 -12.88 -15.04
C THR A 234 13.71 -14.21 -15.76
N ASP A 235 14.00 -14.26 -17.05
CA ASP A 235 13.91 -15.49 -17.87
C ASP A 235 15.09 -16.46 -17.65
N HIS A 236 15.90 -16.29 -16.59
CA HIS A 236 17.03 -17.18 -16.32
C HIS A 236 16.53 -18.58 -15.93
N PRO A 237 16.94 -19.64 -16.64
CA PRO A 237 16.29 -20.96 -16.59
C PRO A 237 16.40 -21.69 -15.24
N THR A 238 17.41 -21.41 -14.43
CA THR A 238 17.65 -22.11 -13.15
C THR A 238 17.71 -21.19 -11.94
N ALA A 239 17.84 -19.89 -12.16
CA ALA A 239 17.94 -18.88 -11.12
C ALA A 239 17.19 -17.59 -11.52
N PRO A 240 15.84 -17.67 -11.65
CA PRO A 240 15.04 -16.58 -12.20
C PRO A 240 14.95 -15.35 -11.28
N VAL A 241 15.19 -15.52 -9.99
CA VAL A 241 15.10 -14.42 -9.03
C VAL A 241 16.40 -13.63 -9.02
N ARG A 242 16.38 -12.43 -9.59
CA ARG A 242 17.47 -11.46 -9.54
C ARG A 242 17.24 -10.50 -8.39
N VAL A 243 18.26 -10.32 -7.56
CA VAL A 243 18.27 -9.32 -6.49
C VAL A 243 19.38 -8.32 -6.81
N GLU A 244 19.01 -7.05 -6.99
CA GLU A 244 19.93 -6.00 -7.41
C GLU A 244 19.82 -4.78 -6.51
N LEU A 245 20.98 -4.18 -6.19
CA LEU A 245 21.06 -2.92 -5.47
C LEU A 245 20.92 -1.76 -6.46
N ASN A 246 19.79 -1.08 -6.40
CA ASN A 246 19.44 0.04 -7.26
C ASN A 246 19.68 1.39 -6.58
N THR A 247 19.98 2.42 -7.39
CA THR A 247 19.93 3.80 -6.94
C THR A 247 18.48 4.18 -6.66
N PHE A 248 18.28 5.29 -5.94
CA PHE A 248 16.95 5.83 -5.74
C PHE A 248 16.28 6.23 -7.08
N GLU A 249 17.05 6.75 -8.03
CA GLU A 249 16.56 7.13 -9.36
C GLU A 249 16.03 5.91 -10.14
N GLN A 250 16.82 4.83 -10.23
CA GLN A 250 16.41 3.58 -10.86
C GLN A 250 15.13 3.01 -10.22
N TRP A 251 15.02 3.09 -8.90
CA TRP A 251 13.84 2.64 -8.19
C TRP A 251 12.62 3.53 -8.48
N CYS A 252 12.78 4.85 -8.62
CA CYS A 252 11.72 5.76 -9.05
C CYS A 252 11.24 5.45 -10.47
N ASP A 253 12.15 5.11 -11.38
CA ASP A 253 11.79 4.71 -12.75
C ASP A 253 10.91 3.45 -12.75
N LEU A 254 11.25 2.48 -11.89
CA LEU A 254 10.47 1.27 -11.70
C LEU A 254 9.07 1.57 -11.15
N LEU A 255 8.95 2.47 -10.18
CA LEU A 255 7.66 2.91 -9.65
C LEU A 255 6.83 3.69 -10.67
N SER A 256 7.48 4.52 -11.49
CA SER A 256 6.80 5.26 -12.56
C SER A 256 6.16 4.32 -13.57
N GLY A 257 6.81 3.18 -13.88
CA GLY A 257 6.24 2.10 -14.69
C GLY A 257 4.97 1.51 -14.08
N VAL A 258 4.95 1.24 -12.77
CA VAL A 258 3.77 0.72 -12.06
C VAL A 258 2.60 1.72 -12.07
N GLY A 259 2.87 3.02 -11.88
CA GLY A 259 1.83 4.05 -11.89
C GLY A 259 1.33 4.43 -13.29
N LEU A 260 2.22 4.41 -14.29
CA LEU A 260 1.89 4.74 -15.68
C LEU A 260 1.05 3.65 -16.36
N GLU A 261 1.24 2.37 -16.05
CA GLU A 261 0.37 1.30 -16.56
C GLU A 261 -1.06 1.47 -16.08
N ALA A 262 -1.27 1.87 -14.83
CA ALA A 262 -2.61 2.17 -14.32
C ALA A 262 -3.29 3.35 -15.04
N SER A 263 -2.51 4.32 -15.52
CA SER A 263 -3.01 5.48 -16.28
C SER A 263 -3.30 5.14 -17.76
N SER A 264 -2.55 4.21 -18.36
CA SER A 264 -2.67 3.87 -19.80
C SER A 264 -3.86 2.93 -20.12
N VAL A 265 -4.37 2.20 -19.15
CA VAL A 265 -5.52 1.29 -19.32
C VAL A 265 -6.87 2.03 -19.40
N ASN A 266 -6.91 3.33 -19.12
CA ASN A 266 -8.11 4.15 -19.13
C ASN A 266 -8.27 5.06 -20.37
N SER A 267 -7.46 4.89 -21.44
CA SER A 267 -7.56 5.63 -22.70
C SER A 267 -8.30 4.88 -23.81
#